data_6ed62c91f22d9dc31f44276d8ba58ab2
#
_entry.id   6ed62c91f22d9dc31f44276d8ba58ab2
#
_cell.length_a   1.000
_cell.length_b   1.000
_cell.length_c   1.000
_cell.angle_alpha   90.00
_cell.angle_beta   90.00
_cell.angle_gamma   90.00
#
_symmetry.space_group_name_H-M   'P 1'
#
loop_
_entity.id
_entity.type
_entity.pdbx_description
1 polymer ?
#
loop_
_entity_poly.entity_id
_entity_poly.type
_entity_poly.pdbx_seq_one_letter_code
_entity_poly.pdbx_strand_id
1 'polypeptide(L)'
;TRNEEEAIVDTIRSVPNDGWCEKLDFLIIDGNSSDKTRELAEGEGADVYLEKRRGYGRAYKTGFSMASGEIIVTMDADCTYPGEEVPNLVRRLIDDNLEWITCDRLAKAEEGAMSGMHKFGNWTLATTARLLFWYGIKDSQSGMWVFRKSIFDNENVRPKHDRMPLSQEFKIRARRYLKKDKTLEISVPYRVRVGPAEINTWGDGLLNLRSLFWLRFGIFGKSTKWGKED
;
A
#
# COMPACT_ATOMS: atom_id res chain seq x y z
N THR A 1 -7.16 3.38 6.60
CA THR A 1 -7.98 4.59 6.42
C THR A 1 -7.86 5.56 7.60
N ARG A 2 -8.16 6.84 7.38
CA ARG A 2 -8.36 7.83 8.44
C ARG A 2 -9.12 9.04 7.90
N ASN A 3 -10.28 9.35 8.52
CA ASN A 3 -11.18 10.45 8.12
C ASN A 3 -11.51 10.43 6.61
N GLU A 4 -12.11 9.33 6.17
CA GLU A 4 -12.46 9.07 4.77
C GLU A 4 -13.97 8.83 4.61
N GLU A 5 -14.82 9.47 5.45
CA GLU A 5 -16.27 9.26 5.39
C GLU A 5 -16.89 9.59 4.03
N GLU A 6 -16.29 10.51 3.25
CA GLU A 6 -16.75 10.90 1.92
C GLU A 6 -16.43 9.85 0.84
N ALA A 7 -15.44 8.98 1.08
CA ALA A 7 -14.88 8.10 0.04
C ALA A 7 -14.97 6.60 0.36
N ILE A 8 -15.05 6.22 1.63
CA ILE A 8 -14.90 4.82 2.05
C ILE A 8 -15.92 3.88 1.41
N VAL A 9 -17.18 4.32 1.29
CA VAL A 9 -18.26 3.52 0.71
C VAL A 9 -17.98 3.26 -0.77
N ASP A 10 -17.66 4.31 -1.52
CA ASP A 10 -17.36 4.19 -2.94
C ASP A 10 -16.09 3.40 -3.20
N THR A 11 -15.09 3.51 -2.32
CA THR A 11 -13.87 2.70 -2.39
C THR A 11 -14.20 1.21 -2.22
N ILE A 12 -14.98 0.82 -1.22
CA ILE A 12 -15.38 -0.58 -1.00
C ILE A 12 -16.20 -1.08 -2.21
N ARG A 13 -17.21 -0.32 -2.65
CA ARG A 13 -18.08 -0.69 -3.77
C ARG A 13 -17.38 -0.72 -5.13
N SER A 14 -16.23 -0.04 -5.27
CA SER A 14 -15.45 -0.06 -6.51
C SER A 14 -14.85 -1.43 -6.81
N VAL A 15 -14.65 -2.27 -5.79
CA VAL A 15 -14.15 -3.65 -5.99
C VAL A 15 -15.33 -4.55 -6.34
N PRO A 16 -15.35 -5.18 -7.54
CA PRO A 16 -16.43 -6.08 -7.93
C PRO A 16 -16.57 -7.26 -6.95
N ASN A 17 -17.82 -7.58 -6.61
CA ASN A 17 -18.15 -8.75 -5.78
C ASN A 17 -19.16 -9.64 -6.53
N ASP A 18 -18.78 -10.06 -7.73
CA ASP A 18 -19.60 -10.81 -8.69
C ASP A 18 -19.19 -12.29 -8.82
N GLY A 19 -18.49 -12.81 -7.81
CA GLY A 19 -18.07 -14.21 -7.77
C GLY A 19 -16.78 -14.52 -8.55
N TRP A 20 -15.94 -13.51 -8.83
CA TRP A 20 -14.65 -13.69 -9.49
C TRP A 20 -13.60 -14.42 -8.61
N CYS A 21 -13.83 -14.53 -7.31
CA CYS A 21 -13.03 -15.30 -6.36
C CYS A 21 -13.95 -16.08 -5.40
N GLU A 22 -13.41 -17.09 -4.73
CA GLU A 22 -14.16 -17.94 -3.80
C GLU A 22 -14.67 -17.15 -2.60
N LYS A 23 -13.86 -16.24 -2.06
CA LYS A 23 -14.19 -15.40 -0.92
C LYS A 23 -13.49 -14.05 -1.03
N LEU A 24 -14.24 -12.96 -0.90
CA LEU A 24 -13.75 -11.60 -0.84
C LEU A 24 -14.08 -11.02 0.55
N ASP A 25 -13.06 -10.71 1.32
CA ASP A 25 -13.18 -10.05 2.62
C ASP A 25 -12.60 -8.64 2.55
N PHE A 26 -13.32 -7.65 3.08
CA PHE A 26 -12.82 -6.30 3.26
C PHE A 26 -12.36 -6.13 4.71
N LEU A 27 -11.08 -5.83 4.91
CA LEU A 27 -10.50 -5.52 6.21
C LEU A 27 -10.04 -4.06 6.23
N ILE A 28 -10.72 -3.24 6.99
CA ILE A 28 -10.42 -1.82 7.15
C ILE A 28 -9.60 -1.61 8.42
N ILE A 29 -8.39 -1.10 8.25
CA ILE A 29 -7.54 -0.69 9.38
C ILE A 29 -7.71 0.81 9.58
N ASP A 30 -8.51 1.15 10.57
CA ASP A 30 -8.82 2.55 10.89
C ASP A 30 -7.78 3.19 11.81
N GLY A 31 -7.13 4.24 11.35
CA GLY A 31 -6.12 5.01 12.08
C GLY A 31 -6.70 6.00 13.09
N ASN A 32 -7.77 5.64 13.79
CA ASN A 32 -8.49 6.44 14.76
C ASN A 32 -9.20 7.66 14.12
N SER A 33 -10.08 7.38 13.16
CA SER A 33 -10.96 8.37 12.54
C SER A 33 -11.89 9.01 13.58
N SER A 34 -12.15 10.30 13.41
CA SER A 34 -13.06 11.10 14.24
C SER A 34 -14.42 11.32 13.58
N ASP A 35 -14.56 10.95 12.32
CA ASP A 35 -15.76 11.03 11.49
C ASP A 35 -16.51 9.67 11.43
N LYS A 36 -17.42 9.49 10.49
CA LYS A 36 -18.23 8.30 10.31
C LYS A 36 -17.54 7.18 9.50
N THR A 37 -16.26 7.30 9.21
CA THR A 37 -15.53 6.32 8.37
C THR A 37 -15.78 4.87 8.81
N ARG A 38 -15.68 4.57 10.12
CA ARG A 38 -15.85 3.21 10.64
C ARG A 38 -17.28 2.70 10.48
N GLU A 39 -18.24 3.52 10.89
CA GLU A 39 -19.67 3.20 10.79
C GLU A 39 -20.08 2.87 9.35
N LEU A 40 -19.62 3.70 8.41
CA LEU A 40 -19.90 3.52 6.99
C LEU A 40 -19.26 2.27 6.42
N ALA A 41 -18.01 1.97 6.80
CA ALA A 41 -17.33 0.75 6.36
C ALA A 41 -18.01 -0.52 6.91
N GLU A 42 -18.39 -0.54 8.18
CA GLU A 42 -19.16 -1.63 8.78
C GLU A 42 -20.51 -1.82 8.09
N GLY A 43 -21.17 -0.72 7.70
CA GLY A 43 -22.41 -0.73 6.94
C GLY A 43 -22.30 -1.39 5.56
N GLU A 44 -21.12 -1.37 4.95
CA GLU A 44 -20.79 -2.08 3.70
C GLU A 44 -20.34 -3.54 3.94
N GLY A 45 -20.40 -4.03 5.18
CA GLY A 45 -20.03 -5.40 5.54
C GLY A 45 -18.52 -5.63 5.68
N ALA A 46 -17.74 -4.57 5.83
CA ALA A 46 -16.31 -4.71 6.07
C ALA A 46 -15.98 -5.00 7.54
N ASP A 47 -14.96 -5.81 7.77
CA ASP A 47 -14.37 -5.98 9.10
C ASP A 47 -13.52 -4.75 9.45
N VAL A 48 -13.86 -4.01 10.51
CA VAL A 48 -13.15 -2.79 10.89
C VAL A 48 -12.31 -3.02 12.14
N TYR A 49 -11.02 -2.71 12.05
CA TYR A 49 -10.10 -2.75 13.19
C TYR A 49 -9.57 -1.35 13.52
N LEU A 50 -9.78 -0.91 14.76
CA LEU A 50 -9.25 0.37 15.26
C LEU A 50 -7.77 0.23 15.64
N GLU A 51 -6.87 0.78 14.82
CA GLU A 51 -5.45 0.89 15.12
C GLU A 51 -5.16 2.22 15.84
N LYS A 52 -4.98 2.17 17.15
CA LYS A 52 -4.76 3.36 17.99
C LYS A 52 -3.35 3.95 17.84
N ARG A 53 -2.41 3.13 17.41
CA ARG A 53 -1.01 3.54 17.23
C ARG A 53 -0.87 4.29 15.92
N ARG A 54 -0.33 5.50 15.97
CA ARG A 54 -0.17 6.33 14.79
C ARG A 54 0.88 5.79 13.84
N GLY A 55 0.60 5.85 12.55
CA GLY A 55 1.54 5.61 11.48
C GLY A 55 0.96 4.83 10.31
N TYR A 56 1.16 5.35 9.11
CA TYR A 56 0.78 4.71 7.85
C TYR A 56 1.27 3.24 7.79
N GLY A 57 2.57 3.03 7.99
CA GLY A 57 3.13 1.69 7.98
C GLY A 57 2.64 0.79 9.11
N ARG A 58 2.23 1.37 10.25
CA ARG A 58 1.64 0.61 11.34
C ARG A 58 0.30 0.01 10.91
N ALA A 59 -0.56 0.80 10.30
CA ALA A 59 -1.86 0.31 9.80
C ALA A 59 -1.66 -0.84 8.81
N TYR A 60 -0.75 -0.72 7.85
CA TYR A 60 -0.46 -1.80 6.90
C TYR A 60 0.04 -3.07 7.59
N LYS A 61 1.00 -2.97 8.52
CA LYS A 61 1.53 -4.14 9.24
C LYS A 61 0.44 -4.84 10.06
N THR A 62 -0.45 -4.08 10.69
CA THR A 62 -1.61 -4.61 11.39
C THR A 62 -2.53 -5.33 10.42
N GLY A 63 -2.88 -4.71 9.30
CA GLY A 63 -3.69 -5.33 8.25
C GLY A 63 -3.08 -6.62 7.71
N PHE A 64 -1.79 -6.62 7.38
CA PHE A 64 -1.09 -7.81 6.90
C PHE A 64 -1.11 -8.98 7.90
N SER A 65 -1.02 -8.68 9.19
CA SER A 65 -1.06 -9.71 10.23
C SER A 65 -2.46 -10.28 10.46
N MET A 66 -3.50 -9.46 10.23
CA MET A 66 -4.90 -9.83 10.48
C MET A 66 -5.59 -10.44 9.26
N ALA A 67 -5.17 -10.09 8.05
CA ALA A 67 -5.76 -10.61 6.83
C ALA A 67 -5.79 -12.14 6.83
N SER A 68 -6.94 -12.75 6.49
CA SER A 68 -7.16 -14.20 6.46
C SER A 68 -6.87 -14.81 5.09
N GLY A 69 -7.05 -14.05 4.01
CA GLY A 69 -6.94 -14.50 2.63
C GLY A 69 -5.52 -14.93 2.23
N GLU A 70 -5.43 -15.84 1.27
CA GLU A 70 -4.15 -16.26 0.67
C GLU A 70 -3.51 -15.16 -0.18
N ILE A 71 -4.35 -14.33 -0.81
CA ILE A 71 -3.93 -13.16 -1.59
C ILE A 71 -4.42 -11.92 -0.87
N ILE A 72 -3.52 -10.98 -0.67
CA ILE A 72 -3.81 -9.67 -0.07
C ILE A 72 -3.74 -8.62 -1.15
N VAL A 73 -4.78 -7.78 -1.22
CA VAL A 73 -4.82 -6.55 -2.01
C VAL A 73 -4.88 -5.38 -1.06
N THR A 74 -4.08 -4.35 -1.32
CA THR A 74 -4.10 -3.11 -0.54
C THR A 74 -4.52 -1.92 -1.39
N MET A 75 -5.30 -1.02 -0.83
CA MET A 75 -5.71 0.25 -1.45
C MET A 75 -5.84 1.32 -0.38
N ASP A 76 -5.64 2.58 -0.76
CA ASP A 76 -6.05 3.71 0.06
C ASP A 76 -7.59 3.89 -0.06
N ALA A 77 -8.22 4.44 0.98
CA ALA A 77 -9.69 4.53 1.07
C ALA A 77 -10.28 5.84 0.51
N ASP A 78 -9.59 6.46 -0.43
CA ASP A 78 -9.84 7.82 -0.94
C ASP A 78 -10.26 7.87 -2.42
N CYS A 79 -10.70 6.75 -2.97
CA CYS A 79 -11.12 6.55 -4.37
C CYS A 79 -10.01 6.80 -5.41
N THR A 80 -8.75 6.98 -5.03
CA THR A 80 -7.67 7.24 -5.98
C THR A 80 -7.26 6.00 -6.78
N TYR A 81 -7.35 4.81 -6.19
CA TYR A 81 -7.02 3.55 -6.85
C TYR A 81 -8.23 2.89 -7.52
N PRO A 82 -8.01 2.18 -8.65
CA PRO A 82 -9.08 1.54 -9.40
C PRO A 82 -9.46 0.19 -8.77
N GLY A 83 -10.48 0.17 -7.90
CA GLY A 83 -10.96 -1.09 -7.29
C GLY A 83 -11.46 -2.10 -8.32
N GLU A 84 -12.00 -1.63 -9.45
CA GLU A 84 -12.46 -2.46 -10.58
C GLU A 84 -11.33 -3.27 -11.23
N GLU A 85 -10.06 -2.86 -11.07
CA GLU A 85 -8.90 -3.60 -11.60
C GLU A 85 -8.44 -4.74 -10.67
N VAL A 86 -8.97 -4.83 -9.46
CA VAL A 86 -8.57 -5.86 -8.49
C VAL A 86 -8.72 -7.28 -9.05
N PRO A 87 -9.84 -7.68 -9.69
CA PRO A 87 -9.96 -9.02 -10.26
C PRO A 87 -8.90 -9.31 -11.32
N ASN A 88 -8.58 -8.33 -12.18
CA ASN A 88 -7.57 -8.47 -13.23
C ASN A 88 -6.16 -8.62 -12.65
N LEU A 89 -5.83 -7.84 -11.62
CA LEU A 89 -4.53 -7.88 -10.96
C LEU A 89 -4.34 -9.20 -10.21
N VAL A 90 -5.37 -9.70 -9.53
CA VAL A 90 -5.33 -11.02 -8.85
C VAL A 90 -5.20 -12.14 -9.87
N ARG A 91 -5.98 -12.12 -10.95
CA ARG A 91 -5.85 -13.09 -12.04
C ARG A 91 -4.43 -13.07 -12.61
N ARG A 92 -3.87 -11.90 -12.87
CA ARG A 92 -2.49 -11.74 -13.33
C ARG A 92 -1.46 -12.33 -12.37
N LEU A 93 -1.64 -12.15 -11.04
CA LEU A 93 -0.77 -12.75 -10.03
C LEU A 93 -0.80 -14.28 -10.12
N ILE A 94 -1.98 -14.86 -10.34
CA ILE A 94 -2.19 -16.31 -10.39
C ILE A 94 -1.63 -16.88 -11.69
N ASP A 95 -2.05 -16.37 -12.85
CA ASP A 95 -1.75 -16.90 -14.17
C ASP A 95 -0.25 -16.84 -14.49
N ASP A 96 0.43 -15.75 -14.12
CA ASP A 96 1.88 -15.61 -14.31
C ASP A 96 2.68 -16.22 -13.16
N ASN A 97 2.01 -16.91 -12.21
CA ASN A 97 2.64 -17.50 -11.03
C ASN A 97 3.55 -16.51 -10.27
N LEU A 98 3.04 -15.27 -10.10
CA LEU A 98 3.73 -14.22 -9.35
C LEU A 98 3.49 -14.37 -7.86
N GLU A 99 4.38 -13.77 -7.07
CA GLU A 99 4.28 -13.66 -5.62
C GLU A 99 3.89 -12.24 -5.19
N TRP A 100 4.23 -11.23 -6.01
CA TRP A 100 4.03 -9.84 -5.65
C TRP A 100 3.90 -8.92 -6.87
N ILE A 101 2.86 -8.08 -6.84
CA ILE A 101 2.62 -6.99 -7.82
C ILE A 101 2.58 -5.67 -7.07
N THR A 102 3.19 -4.64 -7.61
CA THR A 102 3.01 -3.25 -7.20
C THR A 102 2.41 -2.43 -8.34
N CYS A 103 1.54 -1.50 -8.00
CA CYS A 103 0.91 -0.64 -8.99
C CYS A 103 1.67 0.69 -9.13
N ASP A 104 1.97 1.09 -10.37
CA ASP A 104 2.53 2.38 -10.73
C ASP A 104 1.41 3.34 -11.08
N ARG A 105 1.32 4.46 -10.35
CA ARG A 105 0.31 5.51 -10.53
C ARG A 105 0.71 6.55 -11.57
N LEU A 106 2.02 6.73 -11.80
CA LEU A 106 2.56 7.89 -12.52
C LEU A 106 2.23 7.86 -14.00
N ALA A 107 2.21 6.67 -14.60
CA ALA A 107 2.01 6.53 -16.04
C ALA A 107 0.57 6.82 -16.49
N LYS A 108 -0.41 6.65 -15.59
CA LYS A 108 -1.83 6.77 -15.89
C LYS A 108 -2.58 7.67 -14.89
N ALA A 109 -1.88 8.63 -14.27
CA ALA A 109 -2.50 9.59 -13.37
C ALA A 109 -3.39 10.56 -14.16
N GLU A 110 -4.64 10.72 -13.71
CA GLU A 110 -5.55 11.74 -14.23
C GLU A 110 -5.01 13.15 -14.01
N GLU A 111 -5.47 14.09 -14.81
CA GLU A 111 -5.14 15.49 -14.63
C GLU A 111 -5.66 15.97 -13.27
N GLY A 112 -4.78 16.60 -12.47
CA GLY A 112 -5.12 17.05 -11.11
C GLY A 112 -4.96 16.00 -10.01
N ALA A 113 -4.85 14.68 -10.33
CA ALA A 113 -4.73 13.63 -9.32
C ALA A 113 -3.41 13.69 -8.53
N MET A 114 -2.38 14.29 -9.09
CA MET A 114 -1.07 14.41 -8.44
C MET A 114 -0.42 15.75 -8.77
N SER A 115 -0.05 16.51 -7.74
CA SER A 115 0.65 17.79 -7.92
C SER A 115 2.05 17.60 -8.53
N GLY A 116 2.56 18.64 -9.21
CA GLY A 116 3.93 18.63 -9.77
C GLY A 116 4.98 18.36 -8.71
N MET A 117 4.80 18.87 -7.48
CA MET A 117 5.69 18.62 -6.35
C MET A 117 5.69 17.15 -5.93
N HIS A 118 4.54 16.49 -5.88
CA HIS A 118 4.45 15.06 -5.57
C HIS A 118 5.09 14.20 -6.67
N LYS A 119 4.90 14.55 -7.96
CA LYS A 119 5.56 13.90 -9.09
C LYS A 119 7.07 14.02 -9.00
N PHE A 120 7.59 15.22 -8.72
CA PHE A 120 9.02 15.48 -8.56
C PHE A 120 9.60 14.74 -7.34
N GLY A 121 8.91 14.79 -6.19
CA GLY A 121 9.32 14.07 -4.98
C GLY A 121 9.39 12.55 -5.21
N ASN A 122 8.37 11.97 -5.84
CA ASN A 122 8.37 10.54 -6.16
C ASN A 122 9.49 10.19 -7.19
N TRP A 123 9.69 11.01 -8.21
CA TRP A 123 10.79 10.82 -9.16
C TRP A 123 12.17 10.83 -8.47
N THR A 124 12.38 11.77 -7.53
CA THR A 124 13.62 11.85 -6.74
C THR A 124 13.83 10.59 -5.90
N LEU A 125 12.79 10.15 -5.18
CA LEU A 125 12.85 8.94 -4.35
C LEU A 125 13.07 7.68 -5.20
N ALA A 126 12.33 7.52 -6.30
CA ALA A 126 12.50 6.40 -7.21
C ALA A 126 13.90 6.37 -7.87
N THR A 127 14.43 7.54 -8.22
CA THR A 127 15.79 7.66 -8.79
C THR A 127 16.84 7.30 -7.75
N THR A 128 16.71 7.81 -6.51
CA THR A 128 17.62 7.45 -5.40
C THR A 128 17.55 5.96 -5.10
N ALA A 129 16.35 5.37 -5.08
CA ALA A 129 16.20 3.93 -4.88
C ALA A 129 16.86 3.11 -6.00
N ARG A 130 16.70 3.53 -7.26
CA ARG A 130 17.37 2.89 -8.41
C ARG A 130 18.90 2.92 -8.28
N LEU A 131 19.46 4.04 -7.88
CA LEU A 131 20.90 4.19 -7.70
C LEU A 131 21.45 3.35 -6.53
N LEU A 132 20.71 3.31 -5.41
CA LEU A 132 21.15 2.60 -4.21
C LEU A 132 20.96 1.08 -4.30
N PHE A 133 19.92 0.61 -4.96
CA PHE A 133 19.51 -0.79 -4.93
C PHE A 133 19.57 -1.50 -6.29
N TRP A 134 19.84 -0.77 -7.37
CA TRP A 134 19.93 -1.30 -8.76
C TRP A 134 18.60 -1.93 -9.25
N TYR A 135 17.47 -1.45 -8.75
CA TYR A 135 16.12 -1.87 -9.14
C TYR A 135 15.39 -0.80 -9.95
N GLY A 136 14.74 -1.23 -11.02
CA GLY A 136 13.90 -0.36 -11.84
C GLY A 136 12.55 -0.09 -11.20
N ILE A 137 12.48 0.59 -10.05
CA ILE A 137 11.22 1.04 -9.44
C ILE A 137 10.78 2.32 -10.15
N LYS A 138 9.55 2.35 -10.66
CA LYS A 138 8.94 3.54 -11.30
C LYS A 138 8.26 4.42 -10.27
N ASP A 139 7.34 3.85 -9.48
CA ASP A 139 6.62 4.54 -8.42
C ASP A 139 6.99 3.99 -7.05
N SER A 140 7.82 4.73 -6.31
CA SER A 140 8.30 4.31 -4.99
C SER A 140 7.24 4.45 -3.89
N GLN A 141 6.20 5.25 -4.09
CA GLN A 141 5.25 5.65 -3.04
C GLN A 141 3.83 5.08 -3.21
N SER A 142 3.56 4.28 -4.25
CA SER A 142 2.24 3.66 -4.39
C SER A 142 1.93 2.71 -3.23
N GLY A 143 0.71 2.78 -2.70
CA GLY A 143 0.16 1.92 -1.65
C GLY A 143 -0.69 0.76 -2.17
N MET A 144 -0.89 0.64 -3.49
CA MET A 144 -1.63 -0.49 -4.06
C MET A 144 -0.68 -1.64 -4.42
N TRP A 145 -0.86 -2.76 -3.72
CA TRP A 145 -0.11 -4.00 -3.92
C TRP A 145 -1.07 -5.18 -3.99
N VAL A 146 -0.67 -6.21 -4.76
CA VAL A 146 -1.35 -7.51 -4.81
C VAL A 146 -0.30 -8.57 -4.59
N PHE A 147 -0.45 -9.41 -3.56
CA PHE A 147 0.60 -10.36 -3.22
C PHE A 147 0.07 -11.58 -2.48
N ARG A 148 0.81 -12.69 -2.58
CA ARG A 148 0.53 -13.88 -1.78
C ARG A 148 0.96 -13.65 -0.34
N LYS A 149 0.08 -13.93 0.63
CA LYS A 149 0.39 -13.76 2.06
C LYS A 149 1.63 -14.55 2.49
N SER A 150 1.88 -15.70 1.86
CA SER A 150 3.04 -16.57 2.11
C SER A 150 4.40 -15.89 1.90
N ILE A 151 4.49 -14.74 1.18
CA ILE A 151 5.75 -14.00 1.09
C ILE A 151 6.29 -13.57 2.46
N PHE A 152 5.41 -13.46 3.45
CA PHE A 152 5.79 -13.11 4.81
C PHE A 152 6.37 -14.26 5.63
N ASP A 153 6.39 -15.48 5.11
CA ASP A 153 7.16 -16.59 5.71
C ASP A 153 8.66 -16.28 5.64
N ASN A 154 9.08 -15.52 4.63
CA ASN A 154 10.40 -14.92 4.59
C ASN A 154 10.42 -13.60 5.36
N GLU A 155 10.92 -13.59 6.58
CA GLU A 155 10.99 -12.40 7.43
C GLU A 155 11.75 -11.22 6.79
N ASN A 156 12.65 -11.48 5.84
CA ASN A 156 13.36 -10.43 5.14
C ASN A 156 12.45 -9.62 4.19
N VAL A 157 11.34 -10.17 3.76
CA VAL A 157 10.33 -9.46 2.94
C VAL A 157 9.46 -8.56 3.81
N ARG A 158 9.26 -8.89 5.08
CA ARG A 158 8.41 -8.11 5.99
C ARG A 158 8.92 -6.68 6.17
N PRO A 159 8.12 -5.65 5.83
CA PRO A 159 8.52 -4.27 6.06
C PRO A 159 8.51 -3.95 7.56
N LYS A 160 9.40 -3.06 7.99
CA LYS A 160 9.64 -2.76 9.42
C LYS A 160 9.19 -1.36 9.84
N HIS A 161 9.16 -0.41 8.91
CA HIS A 161 8.78 0.97 9.21
C HIS A 161 7.31 1.11 9.63
N ASP A 162 7.05 2.00 10.61
CA ASP A 162 5.69 2.33 11.06
C ASP A 162 5.06 3.52 10.32
N ARG A 163 5.85 4.28 9.56
CA ARG A 163 5.44 5.52 8.89
C ARG A 163 5.51 5.37 7.36
N MET A 164 5.39 6.47 6.63
CA MET A 164 5.40 6.54 5.16
C MET A 164 6.50 5.73 4.46
N PRO A 165 7.74 5.61 4.99
CA PRO A 165 8.77 4.79 4.36
C PRO A 165 8.41 3.31 4.17
N LEU A 166 7.38 2.78 4.82
CA LEU A 166 6.95 1.39 4.62
C LEU A 166 6.70 1.08 3.15
N SER A 167 6.07 1.99 2.39
CA SER A 167 5.75 1.75 0.98
C SER A 167 6.99 1.42 0.15
N GLN A 168 8.00 2.28 0.17
CA GLN A 168 9.25 2.03 -0.57
C GLN A 168 10.07 0.88 0.02
N GLU A 169 10.07 0.71 1.36
CA GLU A 169 10.73 -0.41 2.03
C GLU A 169 10.19 -1.75 1.55
N PHE A 170 8.85 -1.90 1.52
CA PHE A 170 8.22 -3.14 1.11
C PHE A 170 8.58 -3.50 -0.34
N LYS A 171 8.56 -2.53 -1.25
CA LYS A 171 8.95 -2.72 -2.65
C LYS A 171 10.40 -3.16 -2.78
N ILE A 172 11.32 -2.48 -2.06
CA ILE A 172 12.75 -2.83 -2.08
C ILE A 172 12.97 -4.23 -1.52
N ARG A 173 12.32 -4.59 -0.41
CA ARG A 173 12.42 -5.92 0.18
C ARG A 173 11.84 -7.00 -0.73
N ALA A 174 10.65 -6.80 -1.28
CA ALA A 174 10.05 -7.74 -2.22
C ALA A 174 10.99 -7.99 -3.42
N ARG A 175 11.49 -6.93 -4.06
CA ARG A 175 12.42 -7.04 -5.20
C ARG A 175 13.77 -7.67 -4.86
N ARG A 176 14.24 -7.53 -3.62
CA ARG A 176 15.52 -8.06 -3.16
C ARG A 176 15.45 -9.53 -2.76
N TYR A 177 14.36 -9.93 -2.12
CA TYR A 177 14.26 -11.23 -1.46
C TYR A 177 13.31 -12.22 -2.13
N LEU A 178 12.45 -11.76 -3.06
CA LEU A 178 11.71 -12.61 -3.99
C LEU A 178 12.48 -12.75 -5.30
N LYS A 179 12.22 -13.83 -6.04
CA LYS A 179 12.82 -14.01 -7.37
C LYS A 179 12.33 -12.91 -8.33
N LYS A 180 13.19 -12.46 -9.24
CA LYS A 180 12.89 -11.37 -10.17
C LYS A 180 11.67 -11.66 -11.05
N ASP A 181 11.50 -12.90 -11.49
CA ASP A 181 10.38 -13.39 -12.29
C ASP A 181 9.08 -13.56 -11.49
N LYS A 182 9.13 -13.42 -10.16
CA LYS A 182 7.98 -13.49 -9.25
C LYS A 182 7.45 -12.12 -8.82
N THR A 183 8.05 -11.03 -9.32
CA THR A 183 7.65 -9.67 -8.96
C THR A 183 7.38 -8.83 -10.20
N LEU A 184 6.30 -8.07 -10.20
CA LEU A 184 5.87 -7.24 -11.31
C LEU A 184 5.45 -5.84 -10.86
N GLU A 185 5.72 -4.82 -11.69
CA GLU A 185 5.18 -3.47 -11.52
C GLU A 185 4.27 -3.17 -12.71
N ILE A 186 2.99 -2.87 -12.43
CA ILE A 186 1.94 -2.63 -13.42
C ILE A 186 1.43 -1.21 -13.28
N SER A 187 1.29 -0.48 -14.39
CA SER A 187 0.68 0.85 -14.40
C SER A 187 -0.85 0.75 -14.37
N VAL A 188 -1.46 1.40 -13.37
CA VAL A 188 -2.91 1.46 -13.18
C VAL A 188 -3.41 2.91 -13.29
N PRO A 189 -4.69 3.14 -13.62
CA PRO A 189 -5.30 4.45 -13.47
C PRO A 189 -5.11 4.99 -12.04
N TYR A 190 -4.94 6.29 -11.92
CA TYR A 190 -4.88 6.96 -10.62
C TYR A 190 -5.71 8.23 -10.68
N ARG A 191 -6.75 8.28 -9.87
CA ARG A 191 -7.81 9.28 -9.93
C ARG A 191 -7.58 10.43 -8.97
N VAL A 192 -8.36 11.48 -9.16
CA VAL A 192 -8.41 12.57 -8.20
C VAL A 192 -9.00 12.06 -6.88
N ARG A 193 -8.34 12.39 -5.78
CA ARG A 193 -8.77 12.04 -4.42
C ARG A 193 -10.13 12.65 -4.09
N VAL A 194 -10.95 11.90 -3.39
CA VAL A 194 -12.16 12.38 -2.71
C VAL A 194 -11.78 12.72 -1.26
N GLY A 195 -12.22 13.88 -0.78
CA GLY A 195 -11.93 14.35 0.57
C GLY A 195 -10.54 14.97 0.78
N PRO A 196 -10.26 15.51 1.98
CA PRO A 196 -9.03 16.22 2.31
C PRO A 196 -7.84 15.26 2.48
N ALA A 197 -6.63 15.68 2.10
CA ALA A 197 -5.41 14.91 2.30
C ALA A 197 -4.76 15.22 3.65
N GLU A 198 -4.42 14.20 4.44
CA GLU A 198 -3.73 14.34 5.74
C GLU A 198 -2.19 14.14 5.65
N ILE A 199 -1.55 14.40 4.51
CA ILE A 199 -0.12 14.14 4.29
C ILE A 199 0.72 15.38 4.57
N ASN A 200 1.79 15.23 5.38
CA ASN A 200 2.83 16.24 5.53
C ASN A 200 3.94 16.03 4.47
N THR A 201 3.75 16.62 3.30
CA THR A 201 4.58 16.39 2.11
C THR A 201 6.09 16.57 2.35
N TRP A 202 6.52 17.59 3.08
CA TRP A 202 7.94 17.87 3.30
C TRP A 202 8.56 16.95 4.35
N GLY A 203 7.90 16.76 5.49
CA GLY A 203 8.39 15.90 6.57
C GLY A 203 8.47 14.43 6.13
N ASP A 204 7.45 13.95 5.44
CA ASP A 204 7.40 12.58 4.94
C ASP A 204 8.38 12.36 3.78
N GLY A 205 8.57 13.36 2.90
CA GLY A 205 9.56 13.30 1.82
C GLY A 205 10.99 13.14 2.34
N LEU A 206 11.40 13.94 3.33
CA LEU A 206 12.73 13.83 3.96
C LEU A 206 12.90 12.51 4.71
N LEU A 207 11.87 12.05 5.42
CA LEU A 207 11.89 10.76 6.11
C LEU A 207 12.06 9.60 5.13
N ASN A 208 11.33 9.64 4.01
CA ASN A 208 11.46 8.66 2.94
C ASN A 208 12.88 8.64 2.37
N LEU A 209 13.45 9.80 2.05
CA LEU A 209 14.82 9.87 1.52
C LEU A 209 15.84 9.28 2.50
N ARG A 210 15.79 9.68 3.78
CA ARG A 210 16.68 9.12 4.82
C ARG A 210 16.53 7.61 4.97
N SER A 211 15.31 7.10 4.87
CA SER A 211 15.07 5.66 5.02
C SER A 211 15.69 4.83 3.90
N LEU A 212 15.86 5.35 2.68
CA LEU A 212 16.57 4.66 1.60
C LEU A 212 18.04 4.39 1.97
N PHE A 213 18.72 5.37 2.58
CA PHE A 213 20.09 5.18 3.05
C PHE A 213 20.15 4.18 4.22
N TRP A 214 19.20 4.24 5.14
CA TRP A 214 19.12 3.25 6.23
C TRP A 214 18.88 1.83 5.70
N LEU A 215 18.00 1.67 4.73
CA LEU A 215 17.75 0.38 4.07
C LEU A 215 19.00 -0.15 3.36
N ARG A 216 19.79 0.71 2.75
CA ARG A 216 20.99 0.32 2.02
C ARG A 216 22.14 -0.08 2.94
N PHE A 217 22.35 0.68 4.01
CA PHE A 217 23.51 0.54 4.89
C PHE A 217 23.21 -0.21 6.20
N GLY A 218 22.00 -0.72 6.38
CA GLY A 218 21.62 -1.53 7.54
C GLY A 218 21.44 -0.72 8.83
N ILE A 219 21.37 0.60 8.77
CA ILE A 219 21.17 1.48 9.93
C ILE A 219 19.67 1.58 10.22
N PHE A 220 19.09 0.51 10.76
CA PHE A 220 17.67 0.54 11.16
C PHE A 220 17.51 1.03 12.59
N GLY A 221 16.59 1.97 12.80
CA GLY A 221 15.97 2.17 14.09
C GLY A 221 15.29 0.88 14.58
N LYS A 222 14.95 0.81 15.88
CA LYS A 222 14.30 -0.36 16.47
C LYS A 222 13.04 -0.71 15.67
N SER A 223 12.99 -1.94 15.14
CA SER A 223 11.81 -2.49 14.48
C SER A 223 10.73 -2.69 15.54
N THR A 224 9.54 -2.19 15.28
CA THR A 224 8.35 -2.53 16.08
C THR A 224 7.83 -3.91 15.68
N LYS A 225 7.26 -4.63 16.64
CA LYS A 225 6.66 -5.95 16.41
C LYS A 225 5.49 -5.87 15.45
N TRP A 226 5.25 -6.95 14.72
CA TRP A 226 4.06 -7.15 13.90
C TRP A 226 2.87 -7.56 14.77
N GLY A 227 1.66 -7.16 14.35
CA GLY A 227 0.42 -7.60 14.98
C GLY A 227 -0.05 -6.72 16.13
N LYS A 228 -1.07 -7.24 16.82
CA LYS A 228 -1.61 -6.66 18.04
C LYS A 228 -0.51 -6.70 19.10
N GLU A 229 -0.18 -5.55 19.69
CA GLU A 229 0.43 -5.51 21.01
C GLU A 229 -0.73 -5.30 21.98
N ASP A 230 -0.85 -6.20 22.93
CA ASP A 230 -1.84 -6.13 24.01
C ASP A 230 -1.59 -4.91 24.90
#